data_85dbe5cb417a9ee0d3ef4d98d9f7afe3
#
_entry.id   85dbe5cb417a9ee0d3ef4d98d9f7afe3
#
_cell.length_a   1.000
_cell.length_b   1.000
_cell.length_c   1.000
_cell.angle_alpha   90.00
_cell.angle_beta   90.00
_cell.angle_gamma   90.00
#
_symmetry.space_group_name_H-M   'P 1'
#
loop_
_entity.id
_entity.type
_entity.pdbx_description
1 polymer ?
#
loop_
_entity_poly.entity_id
_entity_poly.type
_entity_poly.pdbx_seq_one_letter_code
_entity_poly.pdbx_strand_id
1 'polypeptide(L)'
;MDEYLVPTAFGEDEFYEKKSHFIGRVWPVETEEEALEKIQQMKKQHYDATHNCWAYIIKDGAVRFSDDGEPGGTAGMPMLQVLQREGLYNIVCVVTRYFGGILLGAGGLVRAYTKGAKIAVDAAGKSMKRVWTVVYLPCPYTFYERVKLLVAEFGGIIRETEFGAEVELELLFPEAQAQPFLDKLTDMTSGTVEGMETGQEYKAFPI
;
A
#
# COMPACT_ATOMS: atom_id res chain seq x y z
N MET A 1 6.92 -16.06 -7.34
CA MET A 1 7.23 -14.63 -7.11
C MET A 1 6.95 -14.34 -5.65
N ASP A 2 7.74 -13.44 -5.01
CA ASP A 2 7.56 -13.15 -3.59
C ASP A 2 6.32 -12.29 -3.35
N GLU A 3 5.65 -12.54 -2.24
CA GLU A 3 4.58 -11.65 -1.76
C GLU A 3 5.17 -10.55 -0.90
N TYR A 4 4.71 -9.30 -1.09
CA TYR A 4 5.11 -8.18 -0.24
C TYR A 4 4.11 -7.03 -0.27
N LEU A 5 4.16 -6.20 0.78
CA LEU A 5 3.29 -5.05 0.92
C LEU A 5 3.84 -3.83 0.17
N VAL A 6 2.95 -3.09 -0.46
CA VAL A 6 3.23 -1.80 -1.11
C VAL A 6 2.18 -0.77 -0.68
N PRO A 7 2.45 0.54 -0.80
CA PRO A 7 1.38 1.54 -0.67
C PRO A 7 0.30 1.32 -1.71
N THR A 8 -0.98 1.48 -1.33
CA THR A 8 -2.10 1.36 -2.28
C THR A 8 -2.12 2.51 -3.26
N ALA A 9 -1.88 3.74 -2.77
CA ALA A 9 -1.92 4.96 -3.55
C ALA A 9 -1.03 6.05 -2.92
N PHE A 10 -1.08 7.26 -3.46
CA PHE A 10 -0.55 8.44 -2.79
C PHE A 10 -1.31 8.68 -1.49
N GLY A 11 -0.57 8.95 -0.40
CA GLY A 11 -1.11 9.35 0.89
C GLY A 11 -0.44 10.62 1.41
N GLU A 12 -1.23 11.53 1.93
CA GLU A 12 -0.76 12.77 2.57
C GLU A 12 -1.57 13.01 3.84
N ASP A 13 -0.87 13.40 4.90
CA ASP A 13 -1.49 13.92 6.13
C ASP A 13 -0.50 14.85 6.83
N GLU A 14 -1.02 15.71 7.71
CA GLU A 14 -0.23 16.76 8.35
C GLU A 14 -0.58 16.95 9.83
N PHE A 15 0.34 17.55 10.56
CA PHE A 15 0.10 17.93 11.96
C PHE A 15 1.02 19.07 12.40
N TYR A 16 0.68 19.65 13.53
CA TYR A 16 1.50 20.65 14.19
C TYR A 16 2.08 20.12 15.50
N GLU A 17 3.36 20.42 15.74
CA GLU A 17 4.05 20.12 16.99
C GLU A 17 4.89 21.34 17.42
N LYS A 18 4.58 21.93 18.58
CA LYS A 18 5.24 23.16 19.08
C LYS A 18 5.37 24.25 18.00
N LYS A 19 4.29 24.55 17.30
CA LYS A 19 4.19 25.49 16.18
C LYS A 19 4.95 25.08 14.91
N SER A 20 5.76 24.03 14.89
CA SER A 20 6.29 23.48 13.66
C SER A 20 5.20 22.73 12.92
N HIS A 21 5.12 22.93 11.60
CA HIS A 21 4.19 22.24 10.72
C HIS A 21 4.92 21.10 10.02
N PHE A 22 4.37 19.89 10.12
CA PHE A 22 4.89 18.68 9.50
C PHE A 22 3.86 18.14 8.50
N ILE A 23 4.29 17.89 7.27
CA ILE A 23 3.47 17.32 6.20
C ILE A 23 4.13 16.03 5.74
N GLY A 24 3.50 14.90 6.04
CA GLY A 24 3.97 13.58 5.61
C GLY A 24 3.32 13.17 4.30
N ARG A 25 4.12 12.62 3.37
CA ARG A 25 3.66 12.14 2.06
C ARG A 25 4.31 10.81 1.73
N VAL A 26 3.53 9.93 1.14
CA VAL A 26 3.97 8.61 0.68
C VAL A 26 3.46 8.38 -0.74
N TRP A 27 4.32 7.81 -1.59
CA TRP A 27 3.97 7.35 -2.94
C TRP A 27 4.41 5.91 -3.14
N PRO A 28 3.63 5.09 -3.87
CA PRO A 28 4.14 3.89 -4.49
C PRO A 28 5.13 4.27 -5.59
N VAL A 29 6.26 3.57 -5.67
CA VAL A 29 7.29 3.72 -6.68
C VAL A 29 7.85 2.36 -7.05
N GLU A 30 8.27 2.13 -8.28
CA GLU A 30 8.84 0.85 -8.68
C GLU A 30 10.38 0.91 -8.77
N THR A 31 10.96 2.08 -8.94
CA THR A 31 12.40 2.27 -9.11
C THR A 31 12.99 3.36 -8.20
N GLU A 32 14.32 3.34 -8.05
CA GLU A 32 15.05 4.39 -7.33
C GLU A 32 14.92 5.74 -8.02
N GLU A 33 14.89 5.76 -9.36
CA GLU A 33 14.71 6.96 -10.17
C GLU A 33 13.37 7.64 -9.86
N GLU A 34 12.28 6.87 -9.84
CA GLU A 34 10.96 7.38 -9.47
C GLU A 34 10.93 7.96 -8.05
N ALA A 35 11.60 7.29 -7.09
CA ALA A 35 11.71 7.80 -5.73
C ALA A 35 12.46 9.13 -5.68
N LEU A 36 13.57 9.24 -6.40
CA LEU A 36 14.36 10.47 -6.50
C LEU A 36 13.59 11.61 -7.17
N GLU A 37 12.80 11.32 -8.21
CA GLU A 37 11.92 12.30 -8.86
C GLU A 37 10.90 12.89 -7.87
N LYS A 38 10.24 12.05 -7.05
CA LYS A 38 9.30 12.53 -6.03
C LYS A 38 9.98 13.41 -4.98
N ILE A 39 11.17 13.01 -4.52
CA ILE A 39 11.97 13.80 -3.58
C ILE A 39 12.31 15.18 -4.19
N GLN A 40 12.80 15.23 -5.42
CA GLN A 40 13.13 16.47 -6.10
C GLN A 40 11.91 17.36 -6.33
N GLN A 41 10.78 16.76 -6.70
CA GLN A 41 9.51 17.46 -6.83
C GLN A 41 9.11 18.15 -5.51
N MET A 42 9.20 17.45 -4.39
CA MET A 42 8.88 18.01 -3.07
C MET A 42 9.84 19.10 -2.65
N LYS A 43 11.15 18.93 -2.85
CA LYS A 43 12.16 19.96 -2.58
C LYS A 43 11.92 21.23 -3.40
N LYS A 44 11.48 21.09 -4.66
CA LYS A 44 11.14 22.23 -5.51
C LYS A 44 9.82 22.90 -5.08
N GLN A 45 8.80 22.13 -4.77
CA GLN A 45 7.49 22.63 -4.35
C GLN A 45 7.56 23.34 -2.98
N HIS A 46 8.33 22.78 -2.05
CA HIS A 46 8.51 23.27 -0.68
C HIS A 46 9.94 23.82 -0.47
N TYR A 47 10.42 24.62 -1.42
CA TYR A 47 11.77 25.20 -1.40
C TYR A 47 12.00 26.13 -0.22
N ASP A 48 10.93 26.71 0.35
CA ASP A 48 10.89 27.59 1.52
C ASP A 48 10.73 26.82 2.84
N ALA A 49 10.54 25.50 2.79
CA ALA A 49 10.52 24.68 4.00
C ALA A 49 11.91 24.60 4.64
N THR A 50 11.92 24.41 5.96
CA THR A 50 13.18 24.27 6.69
C THR A 50 13.91 22.99 6.31
N HIS A 51 13.17 21.87 6.19
CA HIS A 51 13.71 20.57 5.82
C HIS A 51 12.66 19.76 5.02
N ASN A 52 13.14 18.97 4.05
CA ASN A 52 12.39 17.96 3.34
C ASN A 52 13.08 16.61 3.53
N CYS A 53 12.87 16.00 4.69
CA CYS A 53 13.49 14.72 5.03
C CYS A 53 12.78 13.59 4.29
N TRP A 54 13.53 12.53 3.94
CA TRP A 54 12.95 11.45 3.14
C TRP A 54 13.57 10.09 3.48
N ALA A 55 12.81 9.04 3.14
CA ALA A 55 13.26 7.66 3.14
C ALA A 55 12.55 6.88 2.02
N TYR A 56 13.23 5.89 1.42
CA TYR A 56 12.62 4.98 0.47
C TYR A 56 13.18 3.57 0.58
N ILE A 57 12.37 2.60 0.15
CA ILE A 57 12.71 1.18 0.09
C ILE A 57 12.24 0.65 -1.27
N ILE A 58 13.18 0.23 -2.11
CA ILE A 58 12.89 -0.48 -3.36
C ILE A 58 13.08 -1.98 -3.12
N LYS A 59 12.09 -2.79 -3.50
CA LYS A 59 12.16 -4.25 -3.36
C LYS A 59 13.34 -4.80 -4.16
N ASP A 60 14.20 -5.56 -3.48
CA ASP A 60 15.45 -6.12 -4.03
C ASP A 60 16.42 -5.07 -4.60
N GLY A 61 16.29 -3.82 -4.18
CA GLY A 61 17.06 -2.66 -4.62
C GLY A 61 17.56 -1.77 -3.49
N ALA A 62 17.61 -0.47 -3.77
CA ALA A 62 18.16 0.51 -2.84
C ALA A 62 17.24 0.78 -1.64
N VAL A 63 17.88 0.93 -0.47
CA VAL A 63 17.25 1.44 0.76
C VAL A 63 18.06 2.65 1.21
N ARG A 64 17.45 3.84 1.21
CA ARG A 64 18.15 5.07 1.54
C ARG A 64 17.26 6.04 2.31
N PHE A 65 17.90 6.99 2.99
CA PHE A 65 17.24 8.05 3.73
C PHE A 65 18.13 9.30 3.80
N SER A 66 17.53 10.43 4.20
CA SER A 66 18.23 11.69 4.45
C SER A 66 17.53 12.49 5.54
N ASP A 67 18.34 13.06 6.41
CA ASP A 67 17.88 14.03 7.43
C ASP A 67 17.72 15.45 6.85
N ASP A 68 18.16 15.69 5.59
CA ASP A 68 18.03 16.98 4.88
C ASP A 68 18.36 18.22 5.75
N GLY A 69 19.46 18.11 6.52
CA GLY A 69 19.95 19.19 7.41
C GLY A 69 19.36 19.21 8.83
N GLU A 70 18.43 18.32 9.18
CA GLU A 70 18.10 18.07 10.58
C GLU A 70 19.29 17.43 11.32
N PRO A 71 19.37 17.48 12.65
CA PRO A 71 20.41 16.77 13.39
C PRO A 71 20.47 15.29 13.03
N GLY A 72 21.69 14.77 12.82
CA GLY A 72 21.92 13.42 12.30
C GLY A 72 21.14 12.34 13.05
N GLY A 73 20.40 11.51 12.31
CA GLY A 73 19.62 10.40 12.83
C GLY A 73 18.28 10.76 13.46
N THR A 74 17.85 12.04 13.37
CA THR A 74 16.60 12.48 14.02
C THR A 74 15.38 12.50 13.09
N ALA A 75 15.57 12.31 11.78
CA ALA A 75 14.50 12.39 10.78
C ALA A 75 14.46 11.18 9.84
N GLY A 76 15.40 11.06 8.92
CA GLY A 76 15.38 10.06 7.86
C GLY A 76 15.40 8.62 8.37
N MET A 77 16.26 8.31 9.34
CA MET A 77 16.32 6.98 9.95
C MET A 77 15.02 6.62 10.71
N PRO A 78 14.43 7.47 11.57
CA PRO A 78 13.12 7.22 12.16
C PRO A 78 12.02 6.96 11.13
N MET A 79 12.00 7.70 10.02
CA MET A 79 11.06 7.48 8.92
C MET A 79 11.27 6.11 8.28
N LEU A 80 12.52 5.76 7.94
CA LEU A 80 12.87 4.45 7.37
C LEU A 80 12.41 3.31 8.28
N GLN A 81 12.61 3.43 9.60
CA GLN A 81 12.16 2.42 10.56
C GLN A 81 10.63 2.23 10.56
N VAL A 82 9.85 3.29 10.30
CA VAL A 82 8.40 3.17 10.13
C VAL A 82 8.11 2.29 8.91
N LEU A 83 8.68 2.61 7.75
CA LEU A 83 8.45 1.85 6.51
C LEU A 83 8.82 0.36 6.69
N GLN A 84 9.94 0.08 7.36
CA GLN A 84 10.39 -1.28 7.65
C GLN A 84 9.45 -2.03 8.60
N ARG A 85 8.98 -1.39 9.68
CA ARG A 85 8.03 -2.00 10.64
C ARG A 85 6.66 -2.29 10.00
N GLU A 86 6.24 -1.45 9.08
CA GLU A 86 5.02 -1.64 8.31
C GLU A 86 5.17 -2.70 7.21
N GLY A 87 6.40 -3.22 6.99
CA GLY A 87 6.72 -4.24 5.99
C GLY A 87 6.57 -3.76 4.55
N LEU A 88 6.66 -2.45 4.31
CA LEU A 88 6.42 -1.83 3.02
C LEU A 88 7.68 -1.78 2.16
N TYR A 89 7.50 -2.11 0.89
CA TYR A 89 8.48 -1.99 -0.19
C TYR A 89 7.92 -1.12 -1.31
N ASN A 90 8.76 -0.76 -2.26
CA ASN A 90 8.39 0.05 -3.42
C ASN A 90 7.67 1.34 -2.99
N ILE A 91 8.29 2.02 -2.03
CA ILE A 91 7.74 3.17 -1.32
C ILE A 91 8.78 4.28 -1.19
N VAL A 92 8.35 5.52 -1.41
CA VAL A 92 9.07 6.71 -0.98
C VAL A 92 8.20 7.53 -0.04
N CYS A 93 8.80 7.97 1.07
CA CYS A 93 8.19 8.85 2.06
C CYS A 93 9.00 10.16 2.14
N VAL A 94 8.31 11.30 2.09
CA VAL A 94 8.88 12.62 2.31
C VAL A 94 8.10 13.30 3.44
N VAL A 95 8.81 13.79 4.45
CA VAL A 95 8.23 14.64 5.50
C VAL A 95 8.83 16.04 5.40
N THR A 96 8.00 16.98 5.02
CA THR A 96 8.32 18.42 4.94
C THR A 96 8.07 19.07 6.27
N ARG A 97 9.03 19.84 6.77
CA ARG A 97 8.90 20.61 8.01
C ARG A 97 9.09 22.11 7.79
N TYR A 98 8.14 22.88 8.29
CA TYR A 98 8.27 24.31 8.49
C TYR A 98 8.48 24.59 9.99
N PHE A 99 9.62 25.19 10.34
CA PHE A 99 9.98 25.48 11.74
C PHE A 99 9.07 26.56 12.35
N GLY A 100 8.53 26.29 13.52
CA GLY A 100 7.62 27.18 14.22
C GLY A 100 8.26 28.07 15.29
N GLY A 101 9.59 28.19 15.30
CA GLY A 101 10.33 29.05 16.27
C GLY A 101 10.57 28.38 17.62
N ILE A 102 10.07 27.17 17.88
CA ILE A 102 10.27 26.46 19.15
C ILE A 102 11.01 25.14 18.88
N LEU A 103 12.15 24.95 19.53
CA LEU A 103 12.95 23.74 19.38
C LEU A 103 12.24 22.52 19.97
N LEU A 104 12.23 21.42 19.23
CA LEU A 104 11.68 20.14 19.68
C LEU A 104 12.70 19.34 20.52
N GLY A 105 13.99 19.52 20.25
CA GLY A 105 15.08 18.66 20.71
C GLY A 105 15.13 17.33 19.93
N ALA A 106 16.24 16.60 20.05
CA ALA A 106 16.47 15.37 19.28
C ALA A 106 15.34 14.35 19.46
N GLY A 107 14.95 14.04 20.69
CA GLY A 107 13.85 13.11 20.97
C GLY A 107 12.48 13.60 20.47
N GLY A 108 12.25 14.92 20.44
CA GLY A 108 11.04 15.52 19.87
C GLY A 108 11.00 15.37 18.35
N LEU A 109 12.15 15.58 17.67
CA LEU A 109 12.28 15.40 16.24
C LEU A 109 12.04 13.95 15.83
N VAL A 110 12.69 12.98 16.49
CA VAL A 110 12.48 11.56 16.25
C VAL A 110 11.00 11.20 16.30
N ARG A 111 10.27 11.63 17.34
CA ARG A 111 8.84 11.37 17.47
C ARG A 111 8.02 12.05 16.37
N ALA A 112 8.36 13.28 16.00
CA ALA A 112 7.63 14.05 14.98
C ALA A 112 7.80 13.41 13.59
N TYR A 113 9.03 13.05 13.19
CA TYR A 113 9.27 12.40 11.90
C TYR A 113 8.70 10.97 11.83
N THR A 114 8.78 10.20 12.92
CA THR A 114 8.09 8.92 13.05
C THR A 114 6.58 9.06 12.85
N LYS A 115 5.96 10.06 13.51
CA LYS A 115 4.54 10.36 13.34
C LYS A 115 4.21 10.77 11.91
N GLY A 116 5.00 11.69 11.32
CA GLY A 116 4.78 12.18 9.95
C GLY A 116 4.81 11.06 8.91
N ALA A 117 5.77 10.13 9.03
CA ALA A 117 5.82 8.96 8.18
C ALA A 117 4.62 8.02 8.42
N LYS A 118 4.25 7.78 9.67
CA LYS A 118 3.15 6.86 10.01
C LYS A 118 1.80 7.34 9.48
N ILE A 119 1.44 8.61 9.70
CA ILE A 119 0.15 9.14 9.21
C ILE A 119 0.07 9.14 7.68
N ALA A 120 1.19 9.40 6.99
CA ALA A 120 1.23 9.33 5.53
C ALA A 120 1.07 7.89 5.00
N VAL A 121 1.69 6.91 5.67
CA VAL A 121 1.49 5.48 5.37
C VAL A 121 0.03 5.06 5.60
N ASP A 122 -0.58 5.51 6.69
CA ASP A 122 -1.99 5.21 6.99
C ASP A 122 -2.93 5.84 5.95
N ALA A 123 -2.63 7.05 5.51
CA ALA A 123 -3.39 7.73 4.45
C ALA A 123 -3.23 7.05 3.07
N ALA A 124 -2.05 6.46 2.79
CA ALA A 124 -1.78 5.75 1.54
C ALA A 124 -2.50 4.40 1.45
N GLY A 125 -2.80 3.78 2.60
CA GLY A 125 -3.27 2.41 2.67
C GLY A 125 -2.21 1.38 2.25
N LYS A 126 -2.55 0.11 2.36
CA LYS A 126 -1.66 -1.00 2.01
C LYS A 126 -2.30 -1.95 1.00
N SER A 127 -1.49 -2.44 0.07
CA SER A 127 -1.87 -3.47 -0.89
C SER A 127 -0.88 -4.62 -0.83
N MET A 128 -1.38 -5.84 -1.03
CA MET A 128 -0.55 -7.02 -1.18
C MET A 128 -0.21 -7.21 -2.65
N LYS A 129 1.08 -7.14 -3.00
CA LYS A 129 1.59 -7.48 -4.33
C LYS A 129 1.98 -8.96 -4.34
N ARG A 130 1.25 -9.74 -5.14
CA ARG A 130 1.41 -11.20 -5.27
C ARG A 130 0.92 -11.70 -6.61
N VAL A 131 1.11 -12.99 -6.88
CA VAL A 131 0.42 -13.68 -7.96
C VAL A 131 -1.03 -13.91 -7.55
N TRP A 132 -1.94 -13.47 -8.41
CA TRP A 132 -3.38 -13.69 -8.32
C TRP A 132 -3.81 -14.57 -9.45
N THR A 133 -4.59 -15.61 -9.14
CA THR A 133 -5.30 -16.38 -10.15
C THR A 133 -6.62 -15.72 -10.46
N VAL A 134 -6.89 -15.49 -11.74
CA VAL A 134 -8.14 -14.91 -12.23
C VAL A 134 -9.11 -16.03 -12.50
N VAL A 135 -10.29 -15.95 -11.91
CA VAL A 135 -11.37 -16.94 -12.09
C VAL A 135 -12.60 -16.22 -12.66
N TYR A 136 -13.07 -16.67 -13.81
CA TYR A 136 -14.38 -16.29 -14.35
C TYR A 136 -15.44 -17.25 -13.80
N LEU A 137 -16.56 -16.71 -13.33
CA LEU A 137 -17.62 -17.47 -12.67
C LEU A 137 -19.01 -16.97 -13.09
N PRO A 138 -19.70 -17.66 -14.03
CA PRO A 138 -21.13 -17.47 -14.26
C PRO A 138 -21.91 -18.09 -13.10
N CYS A 139 -22.85 -17.34 -12.52
CA CYS A 139 -23.55 -17.72 -11.30
C CYS A 139 -25.02 -17.37 -11.36
N PRO A 140 -25.94 -18.33 -11.20
CA PRO A 140 -27.36 -18.03 -11.03
C PRO A 140 -27.58 -17.12 -9.80
N TYR A 141 -28.52 -16.21 -9.90
CA TYR A 141 -28.86 -15.25 -8.82
C TYR A 141 -29.10 -15.92 -7.45
N THR A 142 -29.63 -17.15 -7.47
CA THR A 142 -29.90 -17.93 -6.24
C THR A 142 -28.66 -18.30 -5.45
N PHE A 143 -27.48 -18.37 -6.10
CA PHE A 143 -26.20 -18.70 -5.46
C PHE A 143 -25.34 -17.45 -5.16
N TYR A 144 -25.65 -16.31 -5.77
CA TYR A 144 -24.78 -15.12 -5.75
C TYR A 144 -24.32 -14.69 -4.34
N GLU A 145 -25.25 -14.56 -3.39
CA GLU A 145 -24.90 -14.15 -2.02
C GLU A 145 -24.00 -15.20 -1.31
N ARG A 146 -24.26 -16.50 -1.54
CA ARG A 146 -23.44 -17.56 -0.97
C ARG A 146 -22.05 -17.60 -1.59
N VAL A 147 -21.95 -17.36 -2.90
CA VAL A 147 -20.68 -17.24 -3.62
C VAL A 147 -19.85 -16.08 -3.07
N LYS A 148 -20.43 -14.91 -2.84
CA LYS A 148 -19.71 -13.76 -2.24
C LYS A 148 -19.10 -14.11 -0.88
N LEU A 149 -19.84 -14.81 -0.02
CA LEU A 149 -19.33 -15.25 1.27
C LEU A 149 -18.18 -16.25 1.11
N LEU A 150 -18.32 -17.20 0.18
CA LEU A 150 -17.28 -18.16 -0.10
C LEU A 150 -16.01 -17.49 -0.68
N VAL A 151 -16.15 -16.52 -1.57
CA VAL A 151 -15.02 -15.73 -2.10
C VAL A 151 -14.25 -15.08 -0.95
N ALA A 152 -14.95 -14.44 -0.02
CA ALA A 152 -14.33 -13.80 1.15
C ALA A 152 -13.63 -14.82 2.08
N GLU A 153 -14.22 -16.01 2.28
CA GLU A 153 -13.64 -17.10 3.12
C GLU A 153 -12.27 -17.54 2.58
N PHE A 154 -12.10 -17.59 1.25
CA PHE A 154 -10.83 -17.96 0.60
C PHE A 154 -9.91 -16.77 0.32
N GLY A 155 -10.20 -15.58 0.92
CA GLY A 155 -9.40 -14.37 0.73
C GLY A 155 -9.43 -13.85 -0.71
N GLY A 156 -10.48 -14.17 -1.44
CA GLY A 156 -10.70 -13.71 -2.81
C GLY A 156 -11.22 -12.27 -2.87
N ILE A 157 -11.05 -11.65 -4.04
CA ILE A 157 -11.54 -10.31 -4.37
C ILE A 157 -12.49 -10.43 -5.55
N ILE A 158 -13.67 -9.83 -5.46
CA ILE A 158 -14.57 -9.67 -6.60
C ILE A 158 -14.10 -8.42 -7.34
N ARG A 159 -13.49 -8.61 -8.52
CA ARG A 159 -12.95 -7.52 -9.34
C ARG A 159 -14.05 -6.86 -10.16
N GLU A 160 -14.92 -7.68 -10.73
CA GLU A 160 -16.02 -7.22 -11.58
C GLU A 160 -17.27 -8.06 -11.36
N THR A 161 -18.43 -7.45 -11.52
CA THR A 161 -19.73 -8.13 -11.46
C THR A 161 -20.62 -7.56 -12.56
N GLU A 162 -21.05 -8.43 -13.47
CA GLU A 162 -22.02 -8.09 -14.50
C GLU A 162 -23.36 -8.78 -14.22
N PHE A 163 -24.45 -8.03 -14.34
CA PHE A 163 -25.80 -8.50 -14.10
C PHE A 163 -26.56 -8.67 -15.42
N GLY A 164 -26.80 -9.90 -15.83
CA GLY A 164 -27.49 -10.24 -17.07
C GLY A 164 -28.56 -11.32 -16.87
N ALA A 165 -28.63 -12.29 -17.74
CA ALA A 165 -29.47 -13.47 -17.56
C ALA A 165 -29.05 -14.29 -16.31
N GLU A 166 -27.78 -14.25 -16.00
CA GLU A 166 -27.16 -14.71 -14.77
C GLU A 166 -26.17 -13.65 -14.31
N VAL A 167 -25.54 -13.83 -13.15
CA VAL A 167 -24.51 -12.94 -12.62
C VAL A 167 -23.15 -13.47 -13.11
N GLU A 168 -22.38 -12.65 -13.82
CA GLU A 168 -21.02 -12.98 -14.23
C GLU A 168 -20.03 -12.30 -13.30
N LEU A 169 -19.11 -13.08 -12.73
CA LEU A 169 -18.13 -12.61 -11.77
C LEU A 169 -16.72 -12.81 -12.32
N GLU A 170 -15.91 -11.78 -12.21
CA GLU A 170 -14.47 -11.91 -12.33
C GLU A 170 -13.84 -11.83 -10.94
N LEU A 171 -13.19 -12.89 -10.53
CA LEU A 171 -12.67 -13.11 -9.19
C LEU A 171 -11.15 -13.21 -9.24
N LEU A 172 -10.52 -12.73 -8.17
CA LEU A 172 -9.08 -12.87 -7.96
C LEU A 172 -8.83 -13.64 -6.68
N PHE A 173 -8.02 -14.68 -6.75
CA PHE A 173 -7.59 -15.44 -5.58
C PHE A 173 -6.08 -15.44 -5.44
N PRO A 174 -5.52 -15.45 -4.19
CA PRO A 174 -4.16 -15.88 -3.99
C PRO A 174 -3.95 -17.22 -4.69
N GLU A 175 -2.82 -17.41 -5.39
CA GLU A 175 -2.55 -18.59 -6.21
C GLU A 175 -2.88 -19.91 -5.49
N ALA A 176 -2.50 -20.05 -4.22
CA ALA A 176 -2.76 -21.23 -3.42
C ALA A 176 -4.23 -21.44 -3.02
N GLN A 177 -5.11 -20.45 -3.22
CA GLN A 177 -6.51 -20.49 -2.78
C GLN A 177 -7.51 -20.70 -3.91
N ALA A 178 -7.10 -20.54 -5.16
CA ALA A 178 -8.00 -20.66 -6.32
C ALA A 178 -8.61 -22.09 -6.42
N GLN A 179 -7.79 -23.11 -6.44
CA GLN A 179 -8.29 -24.50 -6.53
C GLN A 179 -9.12 -24.93 -5.31
N PRO A 180 -8.69 -24.69 -4.05
CA PRO A 180 -9.54 -24.95 -2.88
C PRO A 180 -10.91 -24.25 -2.91
N PHE A 181 -10.96 -23.02 -3.44
CA PHE A 181 -12.22 -22.31 -3.66
C PHE A 181 -13.10 -23.04 -4.68
N LEU A 182 -12.56 -23.43 -5.85
CA LEU A 182 -13.30 -24.12 -6.90
C LEU A 182 -13.84 -25.47 -6.42
N ASP A 183 -13.05 -26.24 -5.68
CA ASP A 183 -13.48 -27.51 -5.08
C ASP A 183 -14.66 -27.28 -4.11
N LYS A 184 -14.54 -26.30 -3.24
CA LYS A 184 -15.61 -25.96 -2.28
C LYS A 184 -16.87 -25.41 -2.94
N LEU A 185 -16.71 -24.64 -4.02
CA LEU A 185 -17.81 -24.14 -4.84
C LEU A 185 -18.61 -25.30 -5.46
N THR A 186 -17.90 -26.27 -6.05
CA THR A 186 -18.51 -27.48 -6.62
C THR A 186 -19.31 -28.25 -5.59
N ASP A 187 -18.73 -28.47 -4.40
CA ASP A 187 -19.43 -29.13 -3.28
C ASP A 187 -20.69 -28.36 -2.85
N MET A 188 -20.56 -27.04 -2.66
CA MET A 188 -21.64 -26.17 -2.19
C MET A 188 -22.82 -26.12 -3.17
N THR A 189 -22.55 -26.21 -4.46
CA THR A 189 -23.54 -26.08 -5.54
C THR A 189 -23.94 -27.40 -6.16
N SER A 190 -23.37 -28.52 -5.69
CA SER A 190 -23.50 -29.85 -6.31
C SER A 190 -23.20 -29.84 -7.80
N GLY A 191 -22.17 -29.10 -8.20
CA GLY A 191 -21.71 -28.95 -9.58
C GLY A 191 -22.60 -28.06 -10.46
N THR A 192 -23.55 -27.32 -9.89
CA THR A 192 -24.44 -26.43 -10.67
C THR A 192 -23.72 -25.16 -11.11
N VAL A 193 -22.73 -24.70 -10.33
CA VAL A 193 -21.92 -23.51 -10.61
C VAL A 193 -20.47 -23.93 -10.78
N GLU A 194 -19.90 -23.61 -11.92
CA GLU A 194 -18.53 -23.95 -12.28
C GLU A 194 -17.75 -22.67 -12.57
N GLY A 195 -16.62 -22.49 -11.89
CA GLY A 195 -15.66 -21.40 -12.16
C GLY A 195 -14.53 -21.90 -13.06
N MET A 196 -13.98 -21.01 -13.85
CA MET A 196 -12.90 -21.29 -14.78
C MET A 196 -11.72 -20.36 -14.53
N GLU A 197 -10.53 -20.92 -14.31
CA GLU A 197 -9.30 -20.13 -14.29
C GLU A 197 -9.02 -19.59 -15.70
N THR A 198 -8.87 -18.27 -15.82
CA THR A 198 -8.64 -17.58 -17.10
C THR A 198 -7.23 -17.02 -17.23
N GLY A 199 -6.47 -16.96 -16.14
CA GLY A 199 -5.09 -16.50 -16.17
C GLY A 199 -4.50 -16.20 -14.79
N GLN A 200 -3.31 -15.61 -14.79
CA GLN A 200 -2.63 -15.14 -13.58
C GLN A 200 -2.09 -13.73 -13.78
N GLU A 201 -2.09 -12.93 -12.71
CA GLU A 201 -1.56 -11.57 -12.68
C GLU A 201 -0.63 -11.39 -11.49
N TYR A 202 0.53 -10.76 -11.69
CA TYR A 202 1.38 -10.31 -10.59
C TYR A 202 1.11 -8.84 -10.31
N LYS A 203 0.25 -8.56 -9.35
CA LYS A 203 -0.29 -7.23 -9.13
C LYS A 203 -0.58 -6.95 -7.64
N ALA A 204 -0.66 -5.67 -7.28
CA ALA A 204 -1.03 -5.22 -5.95
C ALA A 204 -2.54 -4.96 -5.86
N PHE A 205 -3.17 -5.52 -4.83
CA PHE A 205 -4.57 -5.23 -4.49
C PHE A 205 -4.68 -4.85 -3.01
N PRO A 206 -5.57 -3.92 -2.64
CA PRO A 206 -5.81 -3.52 -1.26
C PRO A 206 -6.17 -4.69 -0.35
N ILE A 207 -5.70 -4.63 0.91
CA ILE A 207 -5.96 -5.62 1.95
C ILE A 207 -6.65 -4.98 3.15
#